data_c8a21dfd27b2cee6f0f52659a52dd06a
#
_entry.id   c8a21dfd27b2cee6f0f52659a52dd06a
#
_cell.length_a   1.000
_cell.length_b   1.000
_cell.length_c   1.000
_cell.angle_alpha   90.00
_cell.angle_beta   90.00
_cell.angle_gamma   90.00
#
_symmetry.space_group_name_H-M   'P 1'
#
loop_
_entity.id
_entity.type
_entity.pdbx_description
1 polymer ?
#
loop_
_entity_poly.entity_id
_entity_poly.type
_entity_poly.pdbx_seq_one_letter_code
_entity_poly.pdbx_strand_id
1 'polypeptide(L)'
;MWDERRARLYFVDCAAQTLHWLEEGDGRRPLETMQLPSMAAGIVATEDGTLVGALDDGLHVIDPDAGTTAVLSEYPSGLGARANDVCADWAGNLISGTLNLAPAEGSAWWFSSRHGWKMLDPDIANTNGPTACHLSGEPTLIIGDTSADYYAYPYDAEAGAVGPRRVYGDVQALAGVADGATLDADDGLWCALVGGGQLVRFTTAGLDRFVPLPVTNPADVTFGGARLDRLYIVSVQLLPDATDLDGALLVVDDLGLRGRAEPRVRLS
;
A
#
# COMPACT_ATOMS: atom_id res chain seq x y z
N MET A 1 6.20 0.22 -3.45
CA MET A 1 6.99 0.68 -2.28
C MET A 1 8.39 1.11 -2.73
N TRP A 2 8.88 2.25 -2.21
CA TRP A 2 10.23 2.75 -2.47
C TRP A 2 11.14 2.55 -1.25
N ASP A 3 12.29 1.90 -1.43
CA ASP A 3 13.33 1.78 -0.41
C ASP A 3 14.43 2.83 -0.62
N GLU A 4 14.38 3.92 0.14
CA GLU A 4 15.36 5.00 0.02
C GLU A 4 16.79 4.61 0.46
N ARG A 5 16.95 3.59 1.34
CA ARG A 5 18.27 3.11 1.79
C ARG A 5 19.00 2.36 0.68
N ARG A 6 18.24 1.66 -0.19
CA ARG A 6 18.77 0.88 -1.31
C ARG A 6 18.61 1.59 -2.65
N ALA A 7 17.87 2.71 -2.69
CA ALA A 7 17.45 3.40 -3.91
C ALA A 7 16.78 2.42 -4.90
N ARG A 8 15.84 1.60 -4.39
CA ARG A 8 15.12 0.56 -5.16
C ARG A 8 13.62 0.77 -5.08
N LEU A 9 12.98 0.63 -6.22
CA LEU A 9 11.53 0.47 -6.31
C LEU A 9 11.20 -1.01 -6.31
N TYR A 10 10.39 -1.45 -5.36
CA TYR A 10 9.85 -2.81 -5.30
C TYR A 10 8.36 -2.80 -5.62
N PHE A 11 7.91 -3.80 -6.37
CA PHE A 11 6.48 -4.05 -6.65
C PHE A 11 6.23 -5.53 -6.88
N VAL A 12 4.96 -5.95 -6.78
CA VAL A 12 4.56 -7.35 -6.93
C VAL A 12 3.65 -7.52 -8.14
N ASP A 13 3.82 -8.64 -8.84
CA ASP A 13 2.81 -9.18 -9.74
C ASP A 13 2.09 -10.30 -8.99
N CYS A 14 0.87 -9.99 -8.55
CA CYS A 14 0.04 -10.92 -7.78
C CYS A 14 -0.29 -12.19 -8.58
N ALA A 15 -0.61 -12.04 -9.86
CA ALA A 15 -0.99 -13.17 -10.73
C ALA A 15 0.19 -14.07 -11.06
N ALA A 16 1.36 -13.50 -11.32
CA ALA A 16 2.59 -14.24 -11.58
C ALA A 16 3.27 -14.72 -10.30
N GLN A 17 2.83 -14.26 -9.13
CA GLN A 17 3.45 -14.56 -7.82
C GLN A 17 4.93 -14.17 -7.79
N THR A 18 5.24 -12.97 -8.29
CA THR A 18 6.62 -12.49 -8.37
C THR A 18 6.81 -11.15 -7.68
N LEU A 19 7.97 -11.00 -7.05
CA LEU A 19 8.50 -9.72 -6.60
C LEU A 19 9.43 -9.18 -7.68
N HIS A 20 9.26 -7.92 -8.01
CA HIS A 20 10.11 -7.20 -8.95
C HIS A 20 10.79 -6.02 -8.27
N TRP A 21 11.99 -5.64 -8.76
CA TRP A 21 12.60 -4.39 -8.34
C TRP A 21 13.44 -3.74 -9.43
N LEU A 22 13.51 -2.43 -9.35
CA LEU A 22 14.34 -1.57 -10.16
C LEU A 22 15.23 -0.74 -9.24
N GLU A 23 16.53 -0.66 -9.54
CA GLU A 23 17.40 0.31 -8.90
C GLU A 23 17.29 1.69 -9.57
N GLU A 24 17.34 2.76 -8.78
CA GLU A 24 17.42 4.10 -9.35
C GLU A 24 18.68 4.24 -10.21
N GLY A 25 18.52 4.84 -11.41
CA GLY A 25 19.61 5.02 -12.34
C GLY A 25 19.16 5.67 -13.64
N ASP A 26 19.97 5.56 -14.67
CA ASP A 26 19.75 6.15 -16.01
C ASP A 26 18.70 5.40 -16.88
N GLY A 27 17.89 4.56 -16.28
CA GLY A 27 16.84 3.77 -16.96
C GLY A 27 17.38 2.57 -17.74
N ARG A 28 18.65 2.22 -17.59
CA ARG A 28 19.32 1.11 -18.30
C ARG A 28 19.52 -0.15 -17.45
N ARG A 29 19.16 -0.09 -16.17
CA ARG A 29 19.27 -1.28 -15.30
C ARG A 29 18.12 -2.24 -15.60
N PRO A 30 18.39 -3.55 -15.61
CA PRO A 30 17.37 -4.54 -15.85
C PRO A 30 16.36 -4.57 -14.71
N LEU A 31 15.13 -4.97 -15.04
CA LEU A 31 14.15 -5.38 -14.05
C LEU A 31 14.63 -6.69 -13.42
N GLU A 32 14.85 -6.66 -12.12
CA GLU A 32 15.14 -7.87 -11.35
C GLU A 32 13.84 -8.54 -10.90
N THR A 33 13.85 -9.85 -10.78
CA THR A 33 12.66 -10.63 -10.46
C THR A 33 12.98 -11.80 -9.55
N MET A 34 12.15 -12.01 -8.54
CA MET A 34 12.20 -13.17 -7.64
C MET A 34 10.84 -13.87 -7.62
N GLN A 35 10.82 -15.20 -7.78
CA GLN A 35 9.61 -16.00 -7.60
C GLN A 35 9.27 -16.09 -6.10
N LEU A 36 8.00 -15.83 -5.77
CA LEU A 36 7.45 -15.99 -4.42
C LEU A 36 6.76 -17.35 -4.29
N PRO A 37 6.63 -17.91 -3.07
CA PRO A 37 5.97 -19.19 -2.84
C PRO A 37 4.47 -19.18 -3.10
N SER A 38 3.84 -18.01 -2.97
CA SER A 38 2.42 -17.76 -3.29
C SER A 38 2.21 -16.30 -3.66
N MET A 39 0.97 -15.90 -3.94
CA MET A 39 0.62 -14.53 -4.25
C MET A 39 0.92 -13.62 -3.05
N ALA A 40 1.60 -12.50 -3.31
CA ALA A 40 1.78 -11.41 -2.36
C ALA A 40 0.79 -10.29 -2.69
N ALA A 41 0.02 -9.86 -1.70
CA ALA A 41 -0.94 -8.77 -1.83
C ALA A 41 -0.30 -7.39 -1.65
N GLY A 42 0.76 -7.30 -0.84
CA GLY A 42 1.53 -6.10 -0.62
C GLY A 42 2.87 -6.42 0.05
N ILE A 43 3.77 -5.44 0.05
CA ILE A 43 5.11 -5.54 0.62
C ILE A 43 5.50 -4.27 1.34
N VAL A 44 6.25 -4.39 2.43
CA VAL A 44 6.84 -3.27 3.17
C VAL A 44 8.29 -3.54 3.50
N ALA A 45 9.10 -2.48 3.59
CA ALA A 45 10.50 -2.61 4.00
C ALA A 45 10.63 -2.83 5.51
N THR A 46 11.68 -3.54 5.91
CA THR A 46 12.07 -3.71 7.30
C THR A 46 13.25 -2.83 7.68
N GLU A 47 13.52 -2.69 8.98
CA GLU A 47 14.70 -1.93 9.45
C GLU A 47 16.02 -2.64 9.14
N ASP A 48 16.04 -3.96 9.03
CA ASP A 48 17.24 -4.76 8.74
C ASP A 48 17.56 -4.90 7.25
N GLY A 49 16.68 -4.37 6.38
CA GLY A 49 16.89 -4.32 4.93
C GLY A 49 16.26 -5.48 4.16
N THR A 50 15.51 -6.37 4.83
CA THR A 50 14.62 -7.31 4.17
C THR A 50 13.27 -6.67 3.87
N LEU A 51 12.31 -7.45 3.36
CA LEU A 51 10.93 -7.03 3.18
C LEU A 51 10.01 -7.93 4.02
N VAL A 52 8.84 -7.42 4.40
CA VAL A 52 7.71 -8.25 4.81
C VAL A 52 6.68 -8.23 3.70
N GLY A 53 6.29 -9.41 3.23
CA GLY A 53 5.20 -9.60 2.27
C GLY A 53 3.97 -10.21 2.94
N ALA A 54 2.79 -9.74 2.58
CA ALA A 54 1.52 -10.37 2.92
C ALA A 54 1.17 -11.40 1.84
N LEU A 55 1.49 -12.66 2.09
CA LEU A 55 1.27 -13.79 1.19
C LEU A 55 -0.06 -14.50 1.50
N ASP A 56 -0.43 -15.51 0.71
CA ASP A 56 -1.73 -16.20 0.88
C ASP A 56 -1.88 -16.89 2.25
N ASP A 57 -0.80 -17.38 2.83
CA ASP A 57 -0.79 -18.18 4.07
C ASP A 57 -0.32 -17.38 5.30
N GLY A 58 0.16 -16.15 5.13
CA GLY A 58 0.66 -15.35 6.25
C GLY A 58 1.62 -14.23 5.83
N LEU A 59 2.21 -13.62 6.84
CA LEU A 59 3.32 -12.69 6.65
C LEU A 59 4.61 -13.48 6.45
N HIS A 60 5.39 -13.09 5.46
CA HIS A 60 6.69 -13.66 5.16
C HIS A 60 7.78 -12.60 5.19
N VAL A 61 8.94 -12.94 5.76
CA VAL A 61 10.17 -12.20 5.53
C VAL A 61 10.73 -12.62 4.19
N ILE A 62 11.03 -11.65 3.33
CA ILE A 62 11.59 -11.85 1.99
C ILE A 62 12.94 -11.17 1.93
N ASP A 63 13.99 -11.89 1.59
CA ASP A 63 15.32 -11.35 1.30
C ASP A 63 15.57 -11.42 -0.21
N PRO A 64 15.40 -10.31 -0.96
CA PRO A 64 15.59 -10.30 -2.40
C PRO A 64 17.05 -10.55 -2.81
N ASP A 65 18.02 -10.13 -2.00
CA ASP A 65 19.45 -10.28 -2.30
C ASP A 65 19.92 -11.73 -2.07
N ALA A 66 19.35 -12.42 -1.08
CA ALA A 66 19.60 -13.84 -0.83
C ALA A 66 18.69 -14.78 -1.64
N GLY A 67 17.60 -14.26 -2.23
CA GLY A 67 16.59 -15.06 -2.93
C GLY A 67 15.82 -15.99 -2.01
N THR A 68 15.57 -15.59 -0.75
CA THR A 68 14.94 -16.45 0.27
C THR A 68 13.65 -15.85 0.80
N THR A 69 12.74 -16.74 1.23
CA THR A 69 11.46 -16.40 1.86
C THR A 69 11.22 -17.30 3.06
N ALA A 70 10.78 -16.72 4.19
CA ALA A 70 10.48 -17.47 5.40
C ALA A 70 9.19 -16.94 6.06
N VAL A 71 8.35 -17.83 6.58
CA VAL A 71 7.14 -17.46 7.32
C VAL A 71 7.51 -16.65 8.57
N LEU A 72 6.95 -15.47 8.70
CA LEU A 72 7.04 -14.62 9.89
C LEU A 72 5.89 -14.90 10.86
N SER A 73 4.67 -14.97 10.34
CA SER A 73 3.45 -15.23 11.13
C SER A 73 2.34 -15.74 10.23
N GLU A 74 1.67 -16.81 10.66
CA GLU A 74 0.40 -17.20 10.05
C GLU A 74 -0.70 -16.17 10.35
N TYR A 75 -1.72 -16.09 9.48
CA TYR A 75 -2.87 -15.24 9.72
C TYR A 75 -3.74 -15.77 10.87
N PRO A 76 -4.38 -14.89 11.65
CA PRO A 76 -5.33 -15.32 12.67
C PRO A 76 -6.54 -16.00 12.02
N SER A 77 -7.12 -16.98 12.72
CA SER A 77 -8.26 -17.76 12.23
C SER A 77 -9.52 -16.96 11.89
N GLY A 78 -9.60 -15.70 12.31
CA GLY A 78 -10.70 -14.78 12.03
C GLY A 78 -10.46 -13.84 10.85
N LEU A 79 -9.33 -13.98 10.12
CA LEU A 79 -9.07 -13.13 8.96
C LEU A 79 -10.05 -13.38 7.81
N GLY A 80 -10.56 -14.59 7.66
CA GLY A 80 -11.70 -14.96 6.80
C GLY A 80 -11.50 -14.92 5.30
N ALA A 81 -10.55 -14.12 4.81
CA ALA A 81 -10.25 -13.92 3.41
C ALA A 81 -8.73 -13.78 3.23
N ARG A 82 -8.23 -13.61 1.99
CA ARG A 82 -6.81 -13.30 1.79
C ARG A 82 -6.47 -11.91 2.30
N ALA A 83 -5.23 -11.71 2.71
CA ALA A 83 -4.71 -10.38 2.94
C ALA A 83 -4.79 -9.54 1.65
N ASN A 84 -4.95 -8.25 1.83
CA ASN A 84 -4.86 -7.28 0.76
C ASN A 84 -3.66 -6.35 1.02
N ASP A 85 -3.82 -5.08 0.96
CA ASP A 85 -2.74 -4.12 1.08
C ASP A 85 -2.12 -4.05 2.48
N VAL A 86 -0.90 -3.52 2.58
CA VAL A 86 -0.12 -3.44 3.82
C VAL A 86 0.67 -2.14 3.91
N CYS A 87 0.87 -1.65 5.14
CA CYS A 87 1.86 -0.62 5.42
C CYS A 87 2.57 -0.86 6.77
N ALA A 88 3.69 -0.19 7.00
CA ALA A 88 4.30 -0.09 8.31
C ALA A 88 3.84 1.16 9.04
N ASP A 89 3.83 1.14 10.38
CA ASP A 89 3.68 2.33 11.20
C ASP A 89 5.04 2.83 11.75
N TRP A 90 5.04 4.01 12.36
CA TRP A 90 6.27 4.61 12.91
C TRP A 90 6.82 3.88 14.15
N ALA A 91 6.04 3.01 14.79
CA ALA A 91 6.49 2.15 15.89
C ALA A 91 7.11 0.83 15.39
N GLY A 92 7.08 0.59 14.08
CA GLY A 92 7.65 -0.59 13.42
C GLY A 92 6.70 -1.77 13.37
N ASN A 93 5.40 -1.56 13.56
CA ASN A 93 4.37 -2.58 13.39
C ASN A 93 3.84 -2.57 11.95
N LEU A 94 3.04 -3.56 11.60
CA LEU A 94 2.43 -3.69 10.30
C LEU A 94 0.91 -3.54 10.41
N ILE A 95 0.32 -2.78 9.51
CA ILE A 95 -1.11 -2.73 9.27
C ILE A 95 -1.39 -3.53 8.01
N SER A 96 -2.36 -4.43 8.08
CA SER A 96 -2.86 -5.20 6.95
C SER A 96 -4.38 -5.23 7.01
N GLY A 97 -4.98 -5.67 5.96
CA GLY A 97 -6.41 -5.94 5.95
C GLY A 97 -6.75 -7.01 4.94
N THR A 98 -8.02 -7.18 4.71
CA THR A 98 -8.51 -8.29 3.90
C THR A 98 -9.13 -7.80 2.60
N LEU A 99 -9.02 -8.62 1.57
CA LEU A 99 -9.88 -8.58 0.39
C LEU A 99 -10.98 -9.61 0.59
N ASN A 100 -12.19 -9.16 0.78
CA ASN A 100 -13.34 -10.05 0.81
C ASN A 100 -14.09 -10.00 -0.53
N LEU A 101 -14.24 -11.17 -1.16
CA LEU A 101 -15.01 -11.31 -2.39
C LEU A 101 -16.51 -11.48 -2.12
N ALA A 102 -16.92 -11.59 -0.85
CA ALA A 102 -18.32 -11.64 -0.42
C ALA A 102 -18.68 -10.37 0.35
N PRO A 103 -19.89 -9.80 0.22
CA PRO A 103 -20.26 -8.61 0.97
C PRO A 103 -20.21 -8.87 2.48
N ALA A 104 -19.62 -7.95 3.21
CA ALA A 104 -19.75 -7.71 4.65
C ALA A 104 -18.83 -8.44 5.65
N GLU A 105 -17.68 -9.00 5.26
CA GLU A 105 -16.81 -9.66 6.26
C GLU A 105 -15.31 -9.29 6.14
N GLY A 106 -14.98 -8.13 5.60
CA GLY A 106 -13.60 -7.63 5.59
C GLY A 106 -13.22 -6.95 6.90
N SER A 107 -11.93 -6.81 7.15
CA SER A 107 -11.42 -6.21 8.38
C SER A 107 -10.01 -5.64 8.19
N ALA A 108 -9.68 -4.66 9.01
CA ALA A 108 -8.33 -4.13 9.14
C ALA A 108 -7.65 -4.68 10.39
N TRP A 109 -6.37 -4.98 10.29
CA TRP A 109 -5.57 -5.65 11.30
C TRP A 109 -4.24 -4.95 11.54
N TRP A 110 -3.78 -5.03 12.76
CA TRP A 110 -2.46 -4.64 13.22
C TRP A 110 -1.66 -5.89 13.60
N PHE A 111 -0.39 -5.92 13.25
CA PHE A 111 0.54 -6.97 13.63
C PHE A 111 1.81 -6.37 14.24
N SER A 112 2.23 -6.93 15.34
CA SER A 112 3.51 -6.63 15.97
C SER A 112 4.28 -7.93 16.21
N SER A 113 5.57 -7.95 15.90
CA SER A 113 6.42 -9.12 16.17
C SER A 113 6.44 -9.49 17.67
N ARG A 114 6.16 -8.51 18.55
CA ARG A 114 6.11 -8.73 20.01
C ARG A 114 4.75 -9.22 20.51
N HIS A 115 3.65 -8.71 19.92
CA HIS A 115 2.30 -8.89 20.47
C HIS A 115 1.38 -9.73 19.57
N GLY A 116 1.83 -10.08 18.36
CA GLY A 116 1.02 -10.81 17.38
C GLY A 116 -0.07 -9.93 16.75
N TRP A 117 -1.16 -10.55 16.34
CA TRP A 117 -2.25 -9.93 15.61
C TRP A 117 -3.32 -9.32 16.51
N LYS A 118 -3.86 -8.18 16.08
CA LYS A 118 -5.00 -7.51 16.71
C LYS A 118 -5.88 -6.88 15.63
N MET A 119 -7.18 -7.11 15.72
CA MET A 119 -8.16 -6.48 14.84
C MET A 119 -8.29 -4.99 15.18
N LEU A 120 -8.25 -4.12 14.20
CA LEU A 120 -8.45 -2.67 14.32
C LEU A 120 -9.89 -2.27 14.02
N ASP A 121 -10.41 -2.69 12.86
CA ASP A 121 -11.77 -2.37 12.41
C ASP A 121 -12.38 -3.60 11.71
N PRO A 122 -13.52 -4.13 12.19
CA PRO A 122 -14.23 -5.26 11.58
C PRO A 122 -15.09 -4.87 10.35
N ASP A 123 -15.24 -3.57 10.06
CA ASP A 123 -16.19 -3.06 9.08
C ASP A 123 -15.48 -2.39 7.86
N ILE A 124 -14.35 -2.93 7.43
CA ILE A 124 -13.64 -2.54 6.20
C ILE A 124 -13.72 -3.72 5.24
N ALA A 125 -14.54 -3.63 4.20
CA ALA A 125 -14.78 -4.74 3.28
C ALA A 125 -13.52 -5.13 2.50
N ASN A 126 -12.81 -4.14 1.95
CA ASN A 126 -11.55 -4.35 1.21
C ASN A 126 -10.55 -3.27 1.60
N THR A 127 -9.59 -3.63 2.43
CA THR A 127 -8.55 -2.70 2.90
C THR A 127 -7.61 -2.36 1.78
N ASN A 128 -7.47 -1.06 1.47
CA ASN A 128 -6.55 -0.53 0.47
C ASN A 128 -5.87 0.75 0.94
N GLY A 129 -4.66 1.00 0.45
CA GLY A 129 -3.85 2.17 0.72
C GLY A 129 -3.69 2.51 2.21
N PRO A 130 -3.48 1.52 3.12
CA PRO A 130 -3.28 1.82 4.52
C PRO A 130 -2.05 2.72 4.67
N THR A 131 -2.17 3.78 5.46
CA THR A 131 -1.09 4.75 5.62
C THR A 131 -1.07 5.27 7.05
N ALA A 132 -0.01 4.96 7.80
CA ALA A 132 0.21 5.44 9.15
C ALA A 132 1.02 6.75 9.12
N CYS A 133 0.51 7.81 9.73
CA CYS A 133 1.07 9.15 9.61
C CYS A 133 0.74 10.06 10.81
N HIS A 134 1.28 11.27 10.77
CA HIS A 134 0.86 12.36 11.64
C HIS A 134 0.22 13.45 10.76
N LEU A 135 -1.12 13.47 10.68
CA LEU A 135 -1.84 14.51 9.95
C LEU A 135 -1.91 15.78 10.81
N SER A 136 -1.30 16.87 10.33
CA SER A 136 -1.22 18.12 11.09
C SER A 136 -0.68 17.92 12.52
N GLY A 137 0.23 16.94 12.68
CA GLY A 137 0.83 16.56 13.96
C GLY A 137 0.07 15.52 14.79
N GLU A 138 -1.14 15.15 14.39
CA GLU A 138 -1.95 14.16 15.12
C GLU A 138 -1.71 12.74 14.61
N PRO A 139 -1.42 11.76 15.50
CA PRO A 139 -1.24 10.36 15.14
C PRO A 139 -2.50 9.82 14.44
N THR A 140 -2.36 9.40 13.19
CA THR A 140 -3.47 9.04 12.33
C THR A 140 -3.14 7.79 11.52
N LEU A 141 -4.10 6.88 11.40
CA LEU A 141 -4.11 5.81 10.41
C LEU A 141 -5.17 6.14 9.36
N ILE A 142 -4.79 6.12 8.09
CA ILE A 142 -5.73 6.21 6.98
C ILE A 142 -5.87 4.82 6.38
N ILE A 143 -7.11 4.41 6.06
CA ILE A 143 -7.43 3.15 5.39
C ILE A 143 -8.47 3.42 4.33
N GLY A 144 -8.21 2.97 3.09
CA GLY A 144 -9.19 2.92 2.03
C GLY A 144 -10.05 1.66 2.14
N ASP A 145 -11.33 1.79 1.81
CA ASP A 145 -12.23 0.67 1.56
C ASP A 145 -12.67 0.75 0.08
N THR A 146 -12.31 -0.23 -0.73
CA THR A 146 -12.67 -0.25 -2.16
C THR A 146 -14.17 -0.13 -2.40
N SER A 147 -14.99 -0.59 -1.45
CA SER A 147 -16.46 -0.48 -1.55
C SER A 147 -17.03 0.84 -1.04
N ALA A 148 -16.19 1.74 -0.53
CA ALA A 148 -16.61 2.98 0.11
C ALA A 148 -15.60 4.12 -0.11
N ASP A 149 -14.95 4.60 0.95
CA ASP A 149 -14.13 5.80 0.99
C ASP A 149 -12.76 5.54 1.63
N TYR A 150 -11.90 6.57 1.67
CA TYR A 150 -10.75 6.57 2.58
C TYR A 150 -11.18 7.13 3.94
N TYR A 151 -10.88 6.38 4.99
CA TYR A 151 -11.20 6.73 6.37
C TYR A 151 -9.95 7.09 7.15
N ALA A 152 -10.02 8.12 7.98
CA ALA A 152 -8.97 8.48 8.93
C ALA A 152 -9.42 8.15 10.36
N TYR A 153 -8.50 7.55 11.12
CA TYR A 153 -8.67 7.12 12.50
C TYR A 153 -7.64 7.83 13.39
N PRO A 154 -8.01 8.36 14.56
CA PRO A 154 -7.03 8.56 15.64
C PRO A 154 -6.32 7.23 15.91
N TYR A 155 -4.98 7.23 15.98
CA TYR A 155 -4.21 5.98 16.00
C TYR A 155 -3.17 5.95 17.10
N ASP A 156 -3.19 4.90 17.91
CA ASP A 156 -2.16 4.57 18.90
C ASP A 156 -1.34 3.38 18.37
N ALA A 157 -0.15 3.67 17.82
CA ALA A 157 0.73 2.67 17.23
C ALA A 157 1.32 1.71 18.27
N GLU A 158 1.55 2.17 19.51
CA GLU A 158 2.10 1.33 20.58
C GLU A 158 1.06 0.33 21.11
N ALA A 159 -0.19 0.74 21.21
CA ALA A 159 -1.29 -0.11 21.64
C ALA A 159 -1.91 -0.92 20.51
N GLY A 160 -1.63 -0.61 19.24
CA GLY A 160 -2.34 -1.15 18.08
C GLY A 160 -3.83 -0.88 18.24
N ALA A 161 -4.23 0.38 18.37
CA ALA A 161 -5.62 0.76 18.62
C ALA A 161 -6.02 1.99 17.81
N VAL A 162 -7.29 1.99 17.38
CA VAL A 162 -7.88 3.10 16.63
C VAL A 162 -9.06 3.71 17.37
N GLY A 163 -9.25 5.02 17.22
CA GLY A 163 -10.46 5.72 17.64
C GLY A 163 -11.55 5.67 16.55
N PRO A 164 -12.65 6.43 16.73
CA PRO A 164 -13.73 6.50 15.76
C PRO A 164 -13.24 7.02 14.40
N ARG A 165 -13.62 6.33 13.31
CA ARG A 165 -13.27 6.74 11.94
C ARG A 165 -14.08 7.94 11.47
N ARG A 166 -13.48 8.72 10.57
CA ARG A 166 -14.15 9.75 9.78
C ARG A 166 -13.75 9.63 8.31
N VAL A 167 -14.61 10.04 7.41
CA VAL A 167 -14.26 10.11 5.98
C VAL A 167 -13.13 11.15 5.83
N TYR A 168 -12.07 10.75 5.13
CA TYR A 168 -10.95 11.60 4.75
C TYR A 168 -10.96 11.91 3.26
N GLY A 169 -11.13 10.90 2.41
CA GLY A 169 -11.23 11.02 0.98
C GLY A 169 -12.55 10.40 0.50
N ASP A 170 -13.52 11.25 0.15
CA ASP A 170 -14.80 10.83 -0.43
C ASP A 170 -14.59 10.53 -1.93
N VAL A 171 -14.68 9.26 -2.30
CA VAL A 171 -14.53 8.78 -3.68
C VAL A 171 -15.85 8.40 -4.33
N GLN A 172 -16.97 8.41 -3.59
CA GLN A 172 -18.27 7.93 -4.06
C GLN A 172 -18.80 8.65 -5.30
N ALA A 173 -18.43 9.92 -5.49
CA ALA A 173 -18.82 10.73 -6.64
C ALA A 173 -17.79 10.71 -7.78
N LEU A 174 -16.68 9.98 -7.63
CA LEU A 174 -15.60 9.93 -8.58
C LEU A 174 -15.73 8.71 -9.51
N ALA A 175 -15.06 8.74 -10.65
CA ALA A 175 -14.92 7.56 -11.50
C ALA A 175 -13.89 6.61 -10.87
N GLY A 176 -14.23 5.32 -10.79
CA GLY A 176 -13.39 4.28 -10.20
C GLY A 176 -13.66 4.02 -8.73
N VAL A 177 -12.85 3.17 -8.13
CA VAL A 177 -12.95 2.76 -6.72
C VAL A 177 -11.60 2.93 -6.02
N ALA A 178 -11.62 3.14 -4.70
CA ALA A 178 -10.44 3.28 -3.87
C ALA A 178 -9.52 2.06 -3.97
N ASP A 179 -8.21 2.29 -4.17
CA ASP A 179 -7.17 1.27 -4.16
C ASP A 179 -5.93 1.79 -3.41
N GLY A 180 -4.71 1.47 -3.81
CA GLY A 180 -3.49 1.87 -3.12
C GLY A 180 -3.31 3.38 -2.97
N ALA A 181 -2.64 3.80 -1.92
CA ALA A 181 -2.43 5.20 -1.61
C ALA A 181 -1.10 5.49 -0.91
N THR A 182 -0.62 6.72 -1.05
CA THR A 182 0.60 7.21 -0.39
C THR A 182 0.43 8.67 0.04
N LEU A 183 1.27 9.16 0.95
CA LEU A 183 1.25 10.55 1.43
C LEU A 183 2.40 11.37 0.87
N ASP A 184 2.11 12.62 0.52
CA ASP A 184 3.13 13.62 0.30
C ASP A 184 3.56 14.35 1.58
N ALA A 185 4.60 15.20 1.46
CA ALA A 185 5.16 15.94 2.59
C ALA A 185 4.21 17.01 3.16
N ASP A 186 3.20 17.40 2.40
CA ASP A 186 2.20 18.42 2.77
C ASP A 186 0.87 17.81 3.26
N ASP A 187 0.91 16.57 3.79
CA ASP A 187 -0.27 15.83 4.29
C ASP A 187 -1.33 15.49 3.22
N GLY A 188 -0.97 15.56 1.93
CA GLY A 188 -1.85 15.15 0.84
C GLY A 188 -1.83 13.64 0.63
N LEU A 189 -3.00 12.99 0.66
CA LEU A 189 -3.18 11.58 0.33
C LEU A 189 -3.38 11.43 -1.18
N TRP A 190 -2.46 10.76 -1.83
CA TRP A 190 -2.52 10.38 -3.23
C TRP A 190 -3.09 8.98 -3.36
N CYS A 191 -4.17 8.85 -4.12
CA CYS A 191 -4.93 7.61 -4.21
C CYS A 191 -5.03 7.17 -5.68
N ALA A 192 -4.81 5.89 -5.94
CA ALA A 192 -5.14 5.26 -7.19
C ALA A 192 -6.66 4.94 -7.22
N LEU A 193 -7.32 5.21 -8.35
CA LEU A 193 -8.72 4.85 -8.55
C LEU A 193 -8.84 3.83 -9.68
N VAL A 194 -9.00 2.56 -9.33
CA VAL A 194 -9.21 1.46 -10.28
C VAL A 194 -10.50 1.67 -11.05
N GLY A 195 -10.47 1.53 -12.36
CA GLY A 195 -11.59 1.84 -13.27
C GLY A 195 -11.78 3.34 -13.50
N GLY A 196 -11.02 4.21 -12.82
CA GLY A 196 -11.14 5.66 -12.91
C GLY A 196 -10.12 6.32 -13.86
N GLY A 197 -9.06 5.62 -14.24
CA GLY A 197 -8.02 6.14 -15.13
C GLY A 197 -7.28 7.34 -14.57
N GLN A 198 -7.14 7.47 -13.24
CA GLN A 198 -6.60 8.65 -12.61
C GLN A 198 -6.03 8.41 -11.22
N LEU A 199 -5.13 9.29 -10.80
CA LEU A 199 -4.86 9.51 -9.38
C LEU A 199 -5.65 10.72 -8.90
N VAL A 200 -6.03 10.68 -7.63
CA VAL A 200 -6.62 11.83 -6.94
C VAL A 200 -5.82 12.18 -5.70
N ARG A 201 -5.79 13.45 -5.36
CA ARG A 201 -5.15 13.93 -4.14
C ARG A 201 -6.20 14.52 -3.22
N PHE A 202 -6.27 14.01 -1.99
CA PHE A 202 -7.08 14.57 -0.91
C PHE A 202 -6.20 15.29 0.10
N THR A 203 -6.74 16.31 0.71
CA THR A 203 -6.17 17.02 1.86
C THR A 203 -7.20 17.10 2.98
N THR A 204 -6.84 17.69 4.12
CA THR A 204 -7.81 17.98 5.18
C THR A 204 -8.95 18.92 4.75
N ALA A 205 -8.78 19.63 3.63
CA ALA A 205 -9.82 20.48 3.01
C ALA A 205 -10.69 19.72 1.99
N GLY A 206 -10.43 18.42 1.75
CA GLY A 206 -11.12 17.59 0.77
C GLY A 206 -10.31 17.38 -0.50
N LEU A 207 -11.00 17.11 -1.61
CA LEU A 207 -10.37 16.85 -2.92
C LEU A 207 -9.59 18.07 -3.41
N ASP A 208 -8.30 17.89 -3.72
CA ASP A 208 -7.38 18.93 -4.16
C ASP A 208 -7.13 18.90 -5.67
N ARG A 209 -6.81 17.72 -6.22
CA ARG A 209 -6.49 17.59 -7.64
C ARG A 209 -6.72 16.22 -8.22
N PHE A 210 -6.75 16.17 -9.55
CA PHE A 210 -6.80 14.99 -10.38
C PHE A 210 -5.55 14.92 -11.28
N VAL A 211 -5.04 13.72 -11.48
CA VAL A 211 -3.98 13.44 -12.45
C VAL A 211 -4.47 12.31 -13.35
N PRO A 212 -4.91 12.61 -14.58
CA PRO A 212 -5.33 11.57 -15.52
C PRO A 212 -4.13 10.71 -15.94
N LEU A 213 -4.37 9.42 -16.10
CA LEU A 213 -3.37 8.43 -16.47
C LEU A 213 -3.73 7.79 -17.81
N PRO A 214 -2.73 7.27 -18.56
CA PRO A 214 -2.97 6.55 -19.82
C PRO A 214 -3.45 5.11 -19.63
N VAL A 215 -3.74 4.69 -18.40
CA VAL A 215 -4.28 3.37 -17.99
C VAL A 215 -5.65 3.55 -17.38
N THR A 216 -6.50 2.54 -17.48
CA THR A 216 -7.84 2.56 -16.86
C THR A 216 -7.79 2.15 -15.39
N ASN A 217 -6.88 1.23 -15.03
CA ASN A 217 -6.89 0.54 -13.75
C ASN A 217 -5.59 0.78 -12.95
N PRO A 218 -5.26 2.05 -12.57
CA PRO A 218 -4.17 2.26 -11.62
C PRO A 218 -4.53 1.63 -10.28
N ALA A 219 -3.61 0.85 -9.69
CA ALA A 219 -3.89 0.04 -8.51
C ALA A 219 -3.14 0.53 -7.27
N ASP A 220 -1.87 0.91 -7.42
CA ASP A 220 -1.10 1.39 -6.27
C ASP A 220 -0.11 2.48 -6.69
N VAL A 221 0.26 3.31 -5.73
CA VAL A 221 1.09 4.49 -5.96
C VAL A 221 2.07 4.71 -4.80
N THR A 222 3.33 5.03 -5.12
CA THR A 222 4.34 5.39 -4.12
C THR A 222 5.22 6.53 -4.61
N PHE A 223 5.66 7.40 -3.69
CA PHE A 223 6.71 8.35 -3.99
C PHE A 223 8.08 7.66 -3.96
N GLY A 224 8.96 8.04 -4.88
CA GLY A 224 10.31 7.51 -4.94
C GLY A 224 11.29 8.46 -5.65
N GLY A 225 12.49 7.94 -5.94
CA GLY A 225 13.62 8.72 -6.40
C GLY A 225 14.40 9.37 -5.26
N ALA A 226 15.61 9.84 -5.53
CA ALA A 226 16.51 10.39 -4.51
C ALA A 226 15.95 11.59 -3.73
N ARG A 227 14.92 12.26 -4.26
CA ARG A 227 14.26 13.39 -3.62
C ARG A 227 12.81 13.13 -3.27
N LEU A 228 12.31 11.90 -3.46
CA LEU A 228 10.91 11.51 -3.31
C LEU A 228 9.96 12.42 -4.11
N ASP A 229 10.38 12.87 -5.30
CA ASP A 229 9.64 13.80 -6.15
C ASP A 229 9.05 13.15 -7.42
N ARG A 230 9.06 11.82 -7.47
CA ARG A 230 8.44 11.00 -8.52
C ARG A 230 7.34 10.13 -7.94
N LEU A 231 6.20 10.05 -8.61
CA LEU A 231 5.18 9.07 -8.31
C LEU A 231 5.34 7.86 -9.24
N TYR A 232 5.55 6.70 -8.67
CA TYR A 232 5.53 5.41 -9.36
C TYR A 232 4.14 4.81 -9.16
N ILE A 233 3.55 4.31 -10.26
CA ILE A 233 2.18 3.78 -10.27
C ILE A 233 2.22 2.41 -10.94
N VAL A 234 1.61 1.42 -10.33
CA VAL A 234 1.31 0.13 -10.94
C VAL A 234 -0.16 0.06 -11.35
N SER A 235 -0.50 -0.79 -12.30
CA SER A 235 -1.87 -0.92 -12.81
C SER A 235 -2.24 -2.38 -13.05
N VAL A 236 -3.54 -2.68 -13.08
CA VAL A 236 -4.08 -4.04 -13.22
C VAL A 236 -4.51 -4.30 -14.65
N GLN A 237 -3.89 -5.29 -15.32
CA GLN A 237 -4.22 -5.70 -16.68
C GLN A 237 -5.39 -6.71 -16.76
N LEU A 238 -5.68 -7.42 -15.70
CA LEU A 238 -6.61 -8.54 -15.72
C LEU A 238 -8.10 -8.13 -15.66
N LEU A 239 -8.42 -6.84 -15.63
CA LEU A 239 -9.79 -6.35 -15.61
C LEU A 239 -10.35 -6.21 -17.04
N PRO A 240 -11.67 -6.38 -17.22
CA PRO A 240 -12.30 -6.43 -18.56
C PRO A 240 -12.16 -5.14 -19.39
N ASP A 241 -11.96 -4.00 -18.74
CA ASP A 241 -11.84 -2.67 -19.35
C ASP A 241 -10.37 -2.19 -19.46
N ALA A 242 -9.41 -3.10 -19.22
CA ALA A 242 -7.99 -2.78 -19.31
C ALA A 242 -7.59 -2.33 -20.73
N THR A 243 -6.75 -1.32 -20.81
CA THR A 243 -6.09 -0.87 -22.03
C THR A 243 -4.82 -1.67 -22.27
N ASP A 244 -4.16 -1.47 -23.42
CA ASP A 244 -2.87 -2.09 -23.76
C ASP A 244 -1.72 -1.63 -22.82
N LEU A 245 -1.92 -0.54 -22.08
CA LEU A 245 -0.95 0.00 -21.14
C LEU A 245 -1.20 -0.44 -19.69
N ASP A 246 -2.37 -0.99 -19.37
CA ASP A 246 -2.62 -1.57 -18.05
C ASP A 246 -1.66 -2.77 -17.83
N GLY A 247 -1.16 -2.92 -16.62
CA GLY A 247 -0.05 -3.81 -16.28
C GLY A 247 1.33 -3.16 -16.39
N ALA A 248 1.44 -1.93 -16.90
CA ALA A 248 2.69 -1.21 -16.94
C ALA A 248 3.01 -0.53 -15.59
N LEU A 249 4.31 -0.36 -15.32
CA LEU A 249 4.81 0.56 -14.32
C LEU A 249 4.91 1.96 -14.94
N LEU A 250 4.19 2.92 -14.37
CA LEU A 250 4.17 4.31 -14.81
C LEU A 250 4.96 5.19 -13.85
N VAL A 251 5.45 6.31 -14.36
CA VAL A 251 6.10 7.35 -13.56
C VAL A 251 5.48 8.70 -13.89
N VAL A 252 5.14 9.47 -12.87
CA VAL A 252 4.74 10.87 -13.00
C VAL A 252 5.79 11.74 -12.33
N ASP A 253 6.42 12.60 -13.11
CA ASP A 253 7.41 13.58 -12.67
C ASP A 253 6.81 14.98 -12.61
N ASP A 254 7.54 15.92 -12.01
CA ASP A 254 7.24 17.36 -12.03
C ASP A 254 5.89 17.78 -11.40
N LEU A 255 5.42 17.04 -10.40
CA LEU A 255 4.20 17.39 -9.66
C LEU A 255 4.35 18.64 -8.76
N GLY A 256 5.59 19.10 -8.54
CA GLY A 256 5.91 20.19 -7.63
C GLY A 256 5.77 19.82 -6.14
N LEU A 257 5.62 18.54 -5.85
CA LEU A 257 5.46 17.97 -4.50
C LEU A 257 6.51 16.89 -4.26
N ARG A 258 6.65 16.52 -3.00
CA ARG A 258 7.53 15.41 -2.58
C ARG A 258 6.75 14.50 -1.65
N GLY A 259 7.09 13.22 -1.70
CA GLY A 259 6.61 12.23 -0.76
C GLY A 259 7.29 12.30 0.60
N ARG A 260 6.89 11.39 1.45
CA ARG A 260 7.54 11.06 2.72
C ARG A 260 8.25 9.73 2.60
N ALA A 261 9.33 9.55 3.37
CA ALA A 261 9.88 8.23 3.60
C ALA A 261 8.85 7.36 4.31
N GLU A 262 8.59 6.18 3.76
CA GLU A 262 7.66 5.23 4.37
C GLU A 262 8.29 4.61 5.64
N PRO A 263 7.49 4.41 6.71
CA PRO A 263 7.94 3.68 7.89
C PRO A 263 8.39 2.25 7.53
N ARG A 264 9.18 1.65 8.43
CA ARG A 264 9.73 0.31 8.26
C ARG A 264 9.29 -0.62 9.37
N VAL A 265 9.04 -1.87 9.04
CA VAL A 265 8.71 -2.91 10.04
C VAL A 265 9.93 -3.25 10.87
N ARG A 266 9.70 -3.41 12.17
CA ARG A 266 10.69 -3.88 13.15
C ARG A 266 10.40 -5.33 13.49
N LEU A 267 11.35 -6.24 13.19
CA LEU A 267 11.17 -7.69 13.38
C LEU A 267 11.63 -8.20 14.76
N SER A 268 12.17 -7.33 15.62
CA SER A 268 12.68 -7.70 16.97
C SER A 268 12.33 -6.65 18.00
#